data_db26820a45137b67c18c5e79826a8579
#
_entry.id   db26820a45137b67c18c5e79826a8579
#
_cell.length_a   1.000
_cell.length_b   1.000
_cell.length_c   1.000
_cell.angle_alpha   90.00
_cell.angle_beta   90.00
_cell.angle_gamma   90.00
#
_symmetry.space_group_name_H-M   'P 1'
#
loop_
_entity.id
_entity.type
_entity.pdbx_description
1 polymer ?
#
loop_
_entity_poly.entity_id
_entity_poly.type
_entity_poly.pdbx_seq_one_letter_code
_entity_poly.pdbx_strand_id
1 'polypeptide(L)'
;ITRVGVHDVGGISPSMKAAHLAESFNMDCEIHGGGAGNLAVIGGISNTTWYERGLLHPFIDYDEVPAHLNSIVDPMDEDGYIPMPTRPGLGEDINFDYIAERMVSMH
;
A
#
# COMPACT_ATOMS: atom_id res chain seq x y z
N ILE A 1 -14.88 -10.60 9.65
CA ILE A 1 -13.85 -9.78 8.97
C ILE A 1 -12.59 -9.80 9.81
N THR A 2 -11.46 -10.09 9.18
CA THR A 2 -10.11 -9.88 9.72
C THR A 2 -9.54 -8.60 9.15
N ARG A 3 -8.70 -7.88 9.89
CA ARG A 3 -8.05 -6.68 9.41
C ARG A 3 -6.56 -6.73 9.74
N VAL A 4 -5.70 -6.52 8.74
CA VAL A 4 -4.25 -6.51 8.86
C VAL A 4 -3.65 -5.43 7.98
N GLY A 5 -2.49 -4.92 8.35
CA GLY A 5 -1.70 -4.00 7.55
C GLY A 5 -0.24 -4.45 7.49
N VAL A 6 0.43 -4.16 6.39
CA VAL A 6 1.84 -4.56 6.17
C VAL A 6 2.75 -4.02 7.29
N HIS A 7 2.47 -2.80 7.77
CA HIS A 7 3.24 -2.18 8.85
C HIS A 7 2.92 -2.78 10.22
N ASP A 8 1.67 -3.27 10.41
CA ASP A 8 1.20 -3.75 11.72
C ASP A 8 1.68 -5.15 12.04
N VAL A 9 1.79 -6.00 11.02
CA VAL A 9 2.08 -7.44 11.18
C VAL A 9 3.48 -7.84 10.73
N GLY A 10 4.33 -6.88 10.39
CA GLY A 10 5.74 -7.11 10.07
C GLY A 10 6.03 -7.44 8.60
N GLY A 11 5.21 -6.98 7.66
CA GLY A 11 5.49 -7.04 6.24
C GLY A 11 4.46 -7.76 5.39
N ILE A 12 4.75 -7.90 4.09
CA ILE A 12 3.87 -8.52 3.09
C ILE A 12 3.62 -10.00 3.39
N SER A 13 4.68 -10.76 3.69
CA SER A 13 4.55 -12.21 3.90
C SER A 13 3.61 -12.59 5.06
N PRO A 14 3.71 -11.99 6.26
CA PRO A 14 2.75 -12.26 7.33
C PRO A 14 1.34 -11.74 7.00
N SER A 15 1.19 -10.62 6.28
CA SER A 15 -0.11 -10.14 5.82
C SER A 15 -0.79 -11.16 4.90
N MET A 16 -0.07 -11.70 3.91
CA MET A 16 -0.55 -12.76 3.02
C MET A 16 -0.98 -14.02 3.78
N LYS A 17 -0.18 -14.44 4.78
CA LYS A 17 -0.54 -15.59 5.63
C LYS A 17 -1.84 -15.36 6.40
N ALA A 18 -2.02 -14.16 6.97
CA ALA A 18 -3.23 -13.81 7.69
C ALA A 18 -4.46 -13.78 6.76
N ALA A 19 -4.31 -13.20 5.56
CA ALA A 19 -5.38 -13.16 4.56
C ALA A 19 -5.81 -14.57 4.11
N HIS A 20 -4.86 -15.45 3.77
CA HIS A 20 -5.17 -16.83 3.38
C HIS A 20 -5.75 -17.66 4.54
N LEU A 21 -5.32 -17.39 5.78
CA LEU A 21 -5.93 -18.01 6.96
C LEU A 21 -7.39 -17.58 7.10
N ALA A 22 -7.69 -16.28 6.97
CA ALA A 22 -9.06 -15.77 6.98
C ALA A 22 -9.90 -16.38 5.86
N GLU A 23 -9.35 -16.47 4.65
CA GLU A 23 -9.99 -17.11 3.49
C GLU A 23 -10.37 -18.56 3.77
N SER A 24 -9.51 -19.33 4.44
CA SER A 24 -9.78 -20.73 4.80
C SER A 24 -10.98 -20.90 5.76
N PHE A 25 -11.35 -19.84 6.46
CA PHE A 25 -12.56 -19.74 7.29
C PHE A 25 -13.72 -19.01 6.60
N ASN A 26 -13.63 -18.78 5.30
CA ASN A 26 -14.60 -18.00 4.52
C ASN A 26 -14.85 -16.61 5.11
N MET A 27 -13.77 -15.94 5.53
CA MET A 27 -13.81 -14.59 6.09
C MET A 27 -13.09 -13.60 5.17
N ASP A 28 -13.66 -12.39 5.06
CA ASP A 28 -12.98 -11.28 4.42
C ASP A 28 -11.77 -10.82 5.26
N CYS A 29 -10.75 -10.31 4.56
CA CYS A 29 -9.56 -9.73 5.14
C CYS A 29 -9.34 -8.33 4.58
N GLU A 30 -9.74 -7.31 5.31
CA GLU A 30 -9.53 -5.93 4.93
C GLU A 30 -8.09 -5.50 5.25
N ILE A 31 -7.44 -4.84 4.28
CA ILE A 31 -6.06 -4.39 4.44
C ILE A 31 -6.05 -2.97 4.96
N HIS A 32 -5.42 -2.77 6.12
CA HIS A 32 -5.35 -1.49 6.81
C HIS A 32 -4.24 -0.60 6.25
N GLY A 33 -4.62 0.62 5.91
CA GLY A 33 -3.72 1.68 5.46
C GLY A 33 -3.35 1.63 3.98
N GLY A 34 -2.78 2.72 3.50
CA GLY A 34 -2.34 2.91 2.12
C GLY A 34 -0.91 2.46 1.84
N GLY A 35 -0.48 2.73 0.62
CA GLY A 35 0.89 2.52 0.15
C GLY A 35 1.13 1.23 -0.62
N ALA A 36 2.29 1.18 -1.26
CA ALA A 36 2.66 0.14 -2.22
C ALA A 36 2.62 -1.28 -1.66
N GLY A 37 3.07 -1.47 -0.40
CA GLY A 37 3.06 -2.78 0.25
C GLY A 37 1.65 -3.32 0.47
N ASN A 38 0.72 -2.46 0.91
CA ASN A 38 -0.68 -2.83 1.10
C ASN A 38 -1.39 -3.09 -0.23
N LEU A 39 -1.14 -2.27 -1.26
CA LEU A 39 -1.64 -2.53 -2.62
C LEU A 39 -1.17 -3.88 -3.15
N ALA A 40 0.12 -4.23 -2.95
CA ALA A 40 0.65 -5.52 -3.39
C ALA A 40 -0.05 -6.70 -2.71
N VAL A 41 -0.38 -6.58 -1.41
CA VAL A 41 -1.16 -7.61 -0.70
C VAL A 41 -2.57 -7.69 -1.27
N ILE A 42 -3.26 -6.56 -1.45
CA ILE A 42 -4.63 -6.52 -2.01
C ILE A 42 -4.67 -7.17 -3.39
N GLY A 43 -3.68 -6.86 -4.25
CA GLY A 43 -3.60 -7.47 -5.58
C GLY A 43 -3.30 -8.97 -5.58
N GLY A 44 -2.84 -9.53 -4.45
CA GLY A 44 -2.48 -10.94 -4.30
C GLY A 44 -3.50 -11.80 -3.55
N ILE A 45 -4.62 -11.24 -3.08
CA ILE A 45 -5.65 -11.94 -2.30
C ILE A 45 -7.03 -11.79 -2.94
N SER A 46 -7.93 -12.73 -2.65
CA SER A 46 -9.29 -12.77 -3.22
C SER A 46 -10.37 -12.33 -2.25
N ASN A 47 -10.07 -12.22 -0.97
CA ASN A 47 -11.02 -11.97 0.12
C ASN A 47 -10.96 -10.54 0.66
N THR A 48 -10.71 -9.57 -0.22
CA THR A 48 -10.81 -8.12 0.05
C THR A 48 -11.43 -7.40 -1.15
N THR A 49 -12.07 -6.25 -0.89
CA THR A 49 -12.74 -5.45 -1.92
C THR A 49 -12.41 -3.95 -1.84
N TRP A 50 -11.79 -3.53 -0.74
CA TRP A 50 -11.54 -2.11 -0.47
C TRP A 50 -10.06 -1.81 -0.27
N TYR A 51 -9.66 -0.64 -0.78
CA TYR A 51 -8.36 -0.05 -0.48
C TYR A 51 -8.54 1.18 0.42
N GLU A 52 -7.83 1.22 1.54
CA GLU A 52 -7.85 2.34 2.48
C GLU A 52 -6.67 3.28 2.19
N ARG A 53 -6.93 4.44 1.57
CA ARG A 53 -5.88 5.46 1.36
C ARG A 53 -5.50 6.20 2.64
N GLY A 54 -6.36 6.21 3.64
CA GLY A 54 -6.15 6.83 4.93
C GLY A 54 -7.44 7.37 5.55
N LEU A 55 -7.33 8.02 6.70
CA LEU A 55 -8.45 8.69 7.34
C LEU A 55 -8.77 9.98 6.60
N LEU A 56 -10.05 10.18 6.27
CA LEU A 56 -10.51 11.43 5.69
C LEU A 56 -10.32 12.59 6.68
N HIS A 57 -9.49 13.54 6.32
CA HIS A 57 -9.24 14.72 7.12
C HIS A 57 -9.12 15.95 6.20
N PRO A 58 -9.78 17.07 6.52
CA PRO A 58 -9.85 18.24 5.63
C PRO A 58 -8.49 18.93 5.38
N PHE A 59 -7.47 18.63 6.19
CA PHE A 59 -6.13 19.23 6.08
C PHE A 59 -5.07 18.24 5.53
N ILE A 60 -5.47 17.05 5.09
CA ILE A 60 -4.56 16.07 4.47
C ILE A 60 -4.85 16.04 2.97
N ASP A 61 -3.82 16.31 2.18
CA ASP A 61 -3.83 16.08 0.75
C ASP A 61 -3.29 14.68 0.48
N TYR A 62 -4.18 13.76 0.09
CA TYR A 62 -3.83 12.38 -0.23
C TYR A 62 -3.13 12.23 -1.59
N ASP A 63 -3.15 13.27 -2.40
CA ASP A 63 -2.46 13.32 -3.71
C ASP A 63 -1.11 14.03 -3.62
N GLU A 64 -0.70 14.50 -2.43
CA GLU A 64 0.64 15.03 -2.22
C GLU A 64 1.70 13.94 -2.47
N VAL A 65 2.62 14.23 -3.39
CA VAL A 65 3.71 13.30 -3.71
C VAL A 65 4.78 13.37 -2.61
N PRO A 66 5.07 12.26 -1.90
CA PRO A 66 6.16 12.23 -0.93
C PRO A 66 7.51 12.59 -1.58
N ALA A 67 8.34 13.37 -0.92
CA ALA A 67 9.58 13.90 -1.51
C ALA A 67 10.56 12.81 -2.00
N HIS A 68 10.49 11.60 -1.46
CA HIS A 68 11.31 10.46 -1.87
C HIS A 68 10.73 9.69 -3.07
N LEU A 69 9.58 10.11 -3.60
CA LEU A 69 8.95 9.55 -4.80
C LEU A 69 8.85 10.61 -5.90
N ASN A 70 8.74 10.18 -7.15
CA ASN A 70 8.43 11.04 -8.30
C ASN A 70 6.93 11.10 -8.60
N SER A 71 6.16 10.12 -8.11
CA SER A 71 4.69 10.05 -8.23
C SER A 71 4.10 9.22 -7.10
N ILE A 72 2.82 9.45 -6.79
CA ILE A 72 2.10 8.58 -5.84
C ILE A 72 1.85 7.21 -6.46
N VAL A 73 1.78 6.18 -5.63
CA VAL A 73 1.59 4.79 -6.07
C VAL A 73 0.12 4.42 -6.23
N ASP A 74 -0.77 5.20 -5.60
CA ASP A 74 -2.20 4.93 -5.47
C ASP A 74 -3.09 6.10 -5.93
N PRO A 75 -2.87 6.62 -7.16
CA PRO A 75 -3.75 7.65 -7.71
C PRO A 75 -5.16 7.07 -7.87
N MET A 76 -6.15 7.81 -7.41
CA MET A 76 -7.56 7.43 -7.57
C MET A 76 -8.08 8.00 -8.89
N ASP A 77 -8.79 7.19 -9.66
CA ASP A 77 -9.44 7.62 -10.90
C ASP A 77 -10.78 8.34 -10.63
N GLU A 78 -11.41 8.83 -11.72
CA GLU A 78 -12.67 9.58 -11.65
C GLU A 78 -13.85 8.74 -11.11
N ASP A 79 -13.76 7.42 -11.22
CA ASP A 79 -14.77 6.47 -10.75
C ASP A 79 -14.50 6.00 -9.31
N GLY A 80 -13.41 6.47 -8.69
CA GLY A 80 -13.04 6.14 -7.32
C GLY A 80 -12.23 4.83 -7.18
N TYR A 81 -11.66 4.31 -8.26
CA TYR A 81 -10.80 3.14 -8.23
C TYR A 81 -9.33 3.51 -8.13
N ILE A 82 -8.56 2.64 -7.50
CA ILE A 82 -7.10 2.69 -7.47
C ILE A 82 -6.57 1.59 -8.40
N PRO A 83 -5.98 1.95 -9.56
CA PRO A 83 -5.40 0.96 -10.45
C PRO A 83 -4.17 0.31 -9.82
N MET A 84 -4.02 -1.00 -10.00
CA MET A 84 -2.83 -1.71 -9.54
C MET A 84 -1.59 -1.22 -10.30
N PRO A 85 -0.47 -0.93 -9.60
CA PRO A 85 0.78 -0.56 -10.26
C PRO A 85 1.28 -1.66 -11.20
N THR A 86 1.75 -1.27 -12.39
CA THR A 86 2.28 -2.21 -13.40
C THR A 86 3.81 -2.19 -13.49
N ARG A 87 4.49 -1.31 -12.75
CA ARG A 87 5.96 -1.24 -12.69
C ARG A 87 6.52 -2.43 -11.91
N PRO A 88 7.78 -2.82 -12.15
CA PRO A 88 8.45 -3.86 -11.38
C PRO A 88 8.51 -3.57 -9.86
N GLY A 89 8.62 -4.61 -9.06
CA GLY A 89 8.64 -4.52 -7.61
C GLY A 89 7.27 -4.08 -7.06
N LEU A 90 7.26 -3.13 -6.15
CA LEU A 90 6.05 -2.57 -5.55
C LEU A 90 5.40 -1.45 -6.40
N GLY A 91 6.00 -1.13 -7.55
CA GLY A 91 5.49 -0.12 -8.46
C GLY A 91 5.80 1.32 -8.09
N GLU A 92 6.57 1.57 -7.05
CA GLU A 92 6.98 2.91 -6.64
C GLU A 92 7.99 3.52 -7.62
N ASP A 93 7.83 4.81 -7.89
CA ASP A 93 8.77 5.62 -8.67
C ASP A 93 9.68 6.40 -7.71
N ILE A 94 10.80 5.79 -7.34
CA ILE A 94 11.67 6.32 -6.30
C ILE A 94 12.53 7.47 -6.83
N ASN A 95 12.56 8.59 -6.11
CA ASN A 95 13.44 9.73 -6.35
C ASN A 95 14.82 9.48 -5.71
N PHE A 96 15.68 8.77 -6.44
CA PHE A 96 17.01 8.43 -5.96
C PHE A 96 17.92 9.64 -5.75
N ASP A 97 17.75 10.72 -6.51
CA ASP A 97 18.52 11.96 -6.36
C ASP A 97 18.22 12.60 -5.01
N TYR A 98 16.94 12.71 -4.67
CA TYR A 98 16.53 13.22 -3.35
C TYR A 98 17.08 12.37 -2.21
N ILE A 99 17.07 11.04 -2.34
CA ILE A 99 17.62 10.13 -1.32
C ILE A 99 19.14 10.31 -1.20
N ALA A 100 19.85 10.38 -2.33
CA ALA A 100 21.31 10.54 -2.33
C ALA A 100 21.76 11.85 -1.67
N GLU A 101 21.06 12.95 -1.92
CA GLU A 101 21.35 14.25 -1.28
C GLU A 101 21.17 14.25 0.24
N ARG A 102 20.37 13.33 0.78
CA ARG A 102 20.01 13.26 2.21
C ARG A 102 20.58 12.03 2.92
N MET A 103 21.41 11.27 2.24
CA MET A 103 22.04 10.09 2.82
C MET A 103 23.03 10.51 3.91
N VAL A 104 22.82 10.04 5.15
CA VAL A 104 23.65 10.38 6.31
C VAL A 104 24.83 9.42 6.46
N SER A 105 24.64 8.16 6.07
CA SER A 105 25.70 7.14 6.06
C SER A 105 25.33 5.94 5.18
N MET A 106 26.34 5.32 4.56
CA MET A 106 26.20 3.98 3.98
C MET A 106 26.82 2.96 4.95
N HIS A 107 26.04 1.98 5.31
CA HIS A 107 26.48 0.82 6.09
C HIS A 107 26.49 -0.43 5.24
#